data_c7944b1124918d773515591b17ca6580
#
_entry.id   c7944b1124918d773515591b17ca6580
#
_cell.length_a   1.000
_cell.length_b   1.000
_cell.length_c   1.000
_cell.angle_alpha   90.00
_cell.angle_beta   90.00
_cell.angle_gamma   90.00
#
_symmetry.space_group_name_H-M   'P 1'
#
loop_
_entity.id
_entity.type
_entity.pdbx_description
1 polymer ?
#
loop_
_entity_poly.entity_id
_entity_poly.type
_entity_poly.pdbx_seq_one_letter_code
_entity_poly.pdbx_strand_id
1 'polypeptide(L)'
;KEKYPEVIFVAEVYKKDLYSEYIRTVGFDYLYDKSGLYDTLRTVVEKNADDNGMPVELWQSATGITRNWQFLSDLQPYMLNFLENHDEQRFASDFFGRNAGNTFAPLYVSLFLNTAPFMIYFGEEVGEKGMDEEGFSGRDGRTTIFDWWSVDSIIRLRKVIESGAYRTLNPDELTKDGMTREEAEIFCRFAEAVRLASSDSAIKEGT
;
A
#
# COMPACT_ATOMS: atom_id res chain seq x y z
N LYS A 1 14.93 9.63 -21.83
CA LYS A 1 13.66 9.40 -22.58
C LYS A 1 13.78 9.53 -24.10
N GLU A 2 14.68 10.34 -24.66
CA GLU A 2 14.83 10.44 -26.12
C GLU A 2 15.06 9.08 -26.79
N LYS A 3 15.88 8.22 -26.19
CA LYS A 3 16.20 6.88 -26.72
C LYS A 3 15.17 5.81 -26.34
N TYR A 4 14.52 5.97 -25.19
CA TYR A 4 13.57 5.01 -24.62
C TYR A 4 12.36 5.77 -24.07
N PRO A 5 11.43 6.20 -24.91
CA PRO A 5 10.30 7.05 -24.49
C PRO A 5 9.32 6.35 -23.54
N GLU A 6 9.25 5.01 -23.59
CA GLU A 6 8.39 4.18 -22.76
C GLU A 6 8.90 3.96 -21.33
N VAL A 7 10.16 4.33 -21.04
CA VAL A 7 10.70 4.18 -19.69
C VAL A 7 10.06 5.16 -18.73
N ILE A 8 9.57 4.63 -17.62
CA ILE A 8 8.97 5.39 -16.52
C ILE A 8 10.04 5.65 -15.46
N PHE A 9 10.21 6.90 -15.06
CA PHE A 9 11.09 7.32 -13.98
C PHE A 9 10.27 7.65 -12.75
N VAL A 10 10.56 6.97 -11.65
CA VAL A 10 9.98 7.24 -10.33
C VAL A 10 11.07 7.79 -9.42
N ALA A 11 10.82 8.92 -8.76
CA ALA A 11 11.74 9.50 -7.80
C ALA A 11 11.24 9.35 -6.37
N GLU A 12 12.16 9.07 -5.47
CA GLU A 12 11.92 9.08 -4.04
C GLU A 12 12.37 10.44 -3.47
N VAL A 13 11.40 11.32 -3.20
CA VAL A 13 11.64 12.70 -2.76
C VAL A 13 10.88 12.96 -1.47
N TYR A 14 11.58 13.23 -0.37
CA TYR A 14 10.97 13.46 0.95
C TYR A 14 10.64 14.93 1.26
N LYS A 15 11.00 15.85 0.37
CA LYS A 15 10.71 17.27 0.50
C LYS A 15 9.56 17.66 -0.43
N LYS A 16 8.37 17.86 0.12
CA LYS A 16 7.16 18.16 -0.64
C LYS A 16 7.26 19.44 -1.48
N ASP A 17 7.97 20.44 -1.00
CA ASP A 17 8.21 21.70 -1.71
C ASP A 17 8.99 21.53 -3.02
N LEU A 18 9.71 20.41 -3.18
CA LEU A 18 10.41 20.07 -4.41
C LEU A 18 9.59 19.24 -5.41
N TYR A 19 8.42 18.74 -5.05
CA TYR A 19 7.62 17.86 -5.91
C TYR A 19 7.35 18.47 -7.30
N SER A 20 6.95 19.74 -7.34
CA SER A 20 6.70 20.44 -8.61
C SER A 20 7.96 20.54 -9.48
N GLU A 21 9.13 20.76 -8.88
CA GLU A 21 10.39 20.83 -9.60
C GLU A 21 10.74 19.47 -10.23
N TYR A 22 10.65 18.40 -9.47
CA TYR A 22 10.97 17.04 -9.95
C TYR A 22 10.06 16.60 -11.08
N ILE A 23 8.77 16.88 -11.03
CA ILE A 23 7.83 16.55 -12.10
C ILE A 23 8.00 17.48 -13.32
N ARG A 24 7.97 18.79 -13.11
CA ARG A 24 7.84 19.75 -14.22
C ARG A 24 9.15 20.18 -14.83
N THR A 25 10.23 20.17 -14.05
CA THR A 25 11.56 20.66 -14.51
C THR A 25 12.50 19.50 -14.76
N VAL A 26 12.63 18.57 -13.82
CA VAL A 26 13.54 17.42 -13.96
C VAL A 26 12.92 16.35 -14.88
N GLY A 27 11.59 16.20 -14.90
CA GLY A 27 10.87 15.32 -15.83
C GLY A 27 10.71 13.87 -15.35
N PHE A 28 10.60 13.66 -14.04
CA PHE A 28 10.12 12.39 -13.51
C PHE A 28 8.66 12.17 -13.84
N ASP A 29 8.27 10.93 -14.06
CA ASP A 29 6.88 10.57 -14.36
C ASP A 29 6.06 10.45 -13.08
N TYR A 30 6.67 9.93 -12.01
CA TYR A 30 6.03 9.75 -10.72
C TYR A 30 6.99 10.04 -9.57
N LEU A 31 6.41 10.41 -8.43
CA LEU A 31 7.09 10.54 -7.14
C LEU A 31 6.42 9.64 -6.10
N TYR A 32 7.17 9.02 -5.21
CA TYR A 32 6.62 8.39 -4.02
C TYR A 32 5.95 9.43 -3.11
N ASP A 33 4.70 9.22 -2.72
CA ASP A 33 4.03 10.10 -1.74
C ASP A 33 4.29 9.66 -0.29
N LYS A 34 5.58 9.46 0.04
CA LYS A 34 6.02 9.06 1.38
C LYS A 34 5.66 10.12 2.42
N SER A 35 6.11 11.35 2.22
CA SER A 35 5.93 12.47 3.16
C SER A 35 4.54 13.11 3.07
N GLY A 36 3.66 12.62 2.21
CA GLY A 36 2.31 13.09 2.01
C GLY A 36 1.26 12.12 2.53
N LEU A 37 0.67 11.37 1.61
CA LEU A 37 -0.43 10.46 1.94
C LEU A 37 0.01 9.32 2.84
N TYR A 38 1.17 8.69 2.57
CA TYR A 38 1.65 7.58 3.39
C TYR A 38 1.83 7.98 4.86
N ASP A 39 2.62 9.03 5.16
CA ASP A 39 2.88 9.45 6.54
C ASP A 39 1.59 9.89 7.25
N THR A 40 0.65 10.47 6.50
CA THR A 40 -0.66 10.85 7.04
C THR A 40 -1.47 9.60 7.41
N LEU A 41 -1.58 8.62 6.51
CA LEU A 41 -2.30 7.37 6.76
C LEU A 41 -1.65 6.57 7.89
N ARG A 42 -0.32 6.50 7.92
CA ARG A 42 0.43 5.86 9.00
C ARG A 42 0.09 6.49 10.36
N THR A 43 0.10 7.82 10.43
CA THR A 43 -0.28 8.54 11.65
C THR A 43 -1.70 8.23 12.10
N VAL A 44 -2.65 8.11 11.17
CA VAL A 44 -4.05 7.73 11.47
C VAL A 44 -4.10 6.34 12.09
N VAL A 45 -3.39 5.38 11.50
CA VAL A 45 -3.42 3.98 11.93
C VAL A 45 -2.74 3.80 13.28
N GLU A 46 -1.54 4.38 13.45
CA GLU A 46 -0.75 4.24 14.69
C GLU A 46 -1.41 4.94 15.88
N LYS A 47 -2.09 6.06 15.63
CA LYS A 47 -2.73 6.89 16.67
C LYS A 47 -4.24 6.66 16.77
N ASN A 48 -4.72 5.51 16.39
CA ASN A 48 -6.15 5.21 16.46
C ASN A 48 -6.70 5.21 17.89
N ALA A 49 -5.83 4.98 18.88
CA ALA A 49 -6.13 5.17 20.30
C ALA A 49 -4.89 5.68 21.03
N ASP A 50 -5.09 6.49 22.06
CA ASP A 50 -4.03 6.85 22.99
C ASP A 50 -3.64 5.65 23.87
N ASP A 51 -2.61 5.80 24.73
CA ASP A 51 -2.13 4.75 25.64
C ASP A 51 -3.19 4.29 26.66
N ASN A 52 -4.27 5.04 26.83
CA ASN A 52 -5.41 4.73 27.70
C ASN A 52 -6.58 4.09 26.91
N GLY A 53 -6.42 3.83 25.61
CA GLY A 53 -7.46 3.29 24.73
C GLY A 53 -8.52 4.31 24.31
N MET A 54 -8.33 5.59 24.59
CA MET A 54 -9.23 6.63 24.11
C MET A 54 -8.98 6.93 22.65
N PRO A 55 -10.03 7.08 21.81
CA PRO A 55 -9.86 7.46 20.41
C PRO A 55 -9.10 8.79 20.30
N VAL A 56 -8.01 8.77 19.56
CA VAL A 56 -7.33 10.01 19.16
C VAL A 56 -8.26 10.81 18.25
N GLU A 57 -8.14 12.15 18.29
CA GLU A 57 -8.96 13.05 17.46
C GLU A 57 -8.81 12.74 15.96
N LEU A 58 -9.57 11.78 15.48
CA LEU A 58 -9.53 11.28 14.07
C LEU A 58 -9.72 12.40 13.05
N TRP A 59 -10.45 13.45 13.40
CA TRP A 59 -10.66 14.60 12.52
C TRP A 59 -9.35 15.33 12.17
N GLN A 60 -8.34 15.33 13.05
CA GLN A 60 -7.03 15.90 12.75
C GLN A 60 -6.32 15.11 11.66
N SER A 61 -6.47 13.80 11.68
CA SER A 61 -5.86 12.88 10.71
C SER A 61 -6.61 12.92 9.37
N ALA A 62 -7.93 12.92 9.38
CA ALA A 62 -8.74 13.14 8.18
C ALA A 62 -8.44 14.51 7.55
N THR A 63 -8.26 15.54 8.36
CA THR A 63 -7.82 16.87 7.91
C THR A 63 -6.44 16.81 7.26
N GLY A 64 -5.54 15.96 7.75
CA GLY A 64 -4.23 15.71 7.16
C GLY A 64 -4.32 15.19 5.72
N ILE A 65 -5.21 14.24 5.44
CA ILE A 65 -5.49 13.72 4.10
C ILE A 65 -5.97 14.85 3.18
N THR A 66 -6.99 15.61 3.62
CA THR A 66 -7.53 16.72 2.84
C THR A 66 -6.47 17.80 2.57
N ARG A 67 -5.66 18.14 3.56
CA ARG A 67 -4.55 19.11 3.40
C ARG A 67 -3.50 18.61 2.42
N ASN A 68 -3.18 17.33 2.44
CA ASN A 68 -2.24 16.76 1.48
C ASN A 68 -2.78 16.88 0.05
N TRP A 69 -4.03 16.55 -0.19
CA TRP A 69 -4.66 16.74 -1.50
C TRP A 69 -4.70 18.19 -1.95
N GLN A 70 -5.06 19.11 -1.05
CA GLN A 70 -5.03 20.55 -1.35
C GLN A 70 -3.61 21.04 -1.70
N PHE A 71 -2.60 20.54 -0.99
CA PHE A 71 -1.20 20.88 -1.25
C PHE A 71 -0.74 20.34 -2.62
N LEU A 72 -1.05 19.08 -2.91
CA LEU A 72 -0.66 18.46 -4.18
C LEU A 72 -1.39 19.07 -5.38
N SER A 73 -2.66 19.43 -5.22
CA SER A 73 -3.47 20.03 -6.30
C SER A 73 -3.35 19.22 -7.62
N ASP A 74 -2.85 19.82 -8.67
CA ASP A 74 -2.64 19.21 -9.99
C ASP A 74 -1.45 18.23 -10.06
N LEU A 75 -0.67 18.10 -9.00
CA LEU A 75 0.38 17.08 -8.89
C LEU A 75 -0.16 15.71 -8.44
N GLN A 76 -1.38 15.60 -7.95
CA GLN A 76 -1.95 14.35 -7.47
C GLN A 76 -1.79 13.16 -8.44
N PRO A 77 -2.04 13.29 -9.75
CA PRO A 77 -1.91 12.17 -10.69
C PRO A 77 -0.48 11.63 -10.85
N TYR A 78 0.52 12.40 -10.42
CA TYR A 78 1.93 12.04 -10.51
C TYR A 78 2.48 11.42 -9.22
N MET A 79 1.65 11.25 -8.20
CA MET A 79 2.08 10.67 -6.94
C MET A 79 1.87 9.16 -6.96
N LEU A 80 2.95 8.38 -6.79
CA LEU A 80 2.86 6.94 -6.59
C LEU A 80 2.50 6.67 -5.14
N ASN A 81 1.24 6.31 -4.89
CA ASN A 81 0.76 5.95 -3.56
C ASN A 81 1.15 4.52 -3.20
N PHE A 82 1.34 4.26 -1.93
CA PHE A 82 1.66 2.94 -1.40
C PHE A 82 1.32 2.87 0.10
N LEU A 83 1.22 1.66 0.63
CA LEU A 83 1.11 1.41 2.07
C LEU A 83 2.32 0.66 2.61
N GLU A 84 3.00 -0.09 1.77
CA GLU A 84 4.20 -0.86 2.09
C GLU A 84 5.26 -0.69 1.02
N ASN A 85 6.51 -0.76 1.42
CA ASN A 85 7.67 -0.88 0.54
C ASN A 85 8.82 -1.59 1.27
N HIS A 86 10.00 -1.62 0.67
CA HIS A 86 11.18 -2.30 1.22
C HIS A 86 11.77 -1.61 2.45
N ASP A 87 11.48 -0.32 2.67
CA ASP A 87 11.99 0.47 3.80
C ASP A 87 10.98 0.57 4.96
N GLU A 88 9.70 0.34 4.70
CA GLU A 88 8.64 0.50 5.69
C GLU A 88 8.23 -0.84 6.30
N GLN A 89 7.69 -0.79 7.52
CA GLN A 89 7.12 -1.97 8.15
C GLN A 89 5.91 -2.47 7.36
N ARG A 90 5.73 -3.80 7.35
CA ARG A 90 4.52 -4.42 6.85
C ARG A 90 3.31 -3.88 7.61
N PHE A 91 2.24 -3.58 6.87
CA PHE A 91 1.04 -3.03 7.48
C PHE A 91 0.45 -3.95 8.55
N ALA A 92 0.41 -5.25 8.26
CA ALA A 92 -0.13 -6.24 9.18
C ALA A 92 0.78 -6.55 10.39
N SER A 93 2.01 -6.01 10.43
CA SER A 93 2.94 -6.24 11.53
C SER A 93 2.50 -5.59 12.84
N ASP A 94 3.05 -6.08 13.95
CA ASP A 94 2.85 -5.49 15.28
C ASP A 94 3.39 -4.06 15.41
N PHE A 95 4.24 -3.65 14.47
CA PHE A 95 4.94 -2.36 14.47
C PHE A 95 4.21 -1.28 13.66
N PHE A 96 3.11 -1.64 12.96
CA PHE A 96 2.33 -0.67 12.20
C PHE A 96 0.83 -0.87 12.44
N GLY A 97 0.12 -1.57 11.55
CA GLY A 97 -1.34 -1.76 11.62
C GLY A 97 -1.80 -2.86 12.55
N ARG A 98 -0.88 -3.70 13.03
CA ARG A 98 -1.07 -4.82 13.96
C ARG A 98 -1.95 -5.97 13.46
N ASN A 99 -2.68 -5.75 12.39
CA ASN A 99 -3.57 -6.74 11.82
C ASN A 99 -3.88 -6.37 10.37
N ALA A 100 -3.93 -7.37 9.50
CA ALA A 100 -4.16 -7.20 8.08
C ALA A 100 -5.52 -6.54 7.75
N GLY A 101 -6.54 -6.77 8.58
CA GLY A 101 -7.85 -6.14 8.40
C GLY A 101 -7.85 -4.62 8.50
N ASN A 102 -6.91 -4.04 9.22
CA ASN A 102 -6.76 -2.58 9.35
C ASN A 102 -6.25 -1.92 8.08
N THR A 103 -5.69 -2.69 7.13
CA THR A 103 -5.17 -2.20 5.84
C THR A 103 -6.28 -1.59 4.96
N PHE A 104 -7.52 -2.07 5.08
CA PHE A 104 -8.55 -1.76 4.09
C PHE A 104 -9.00 -0.30 4.09
N ALA A 105 -9.07 0.36 5.22
CA ALA A 105 -9.43 1.78 5.26
C ALA A 105 -8.36 2.66 4.56
N PRO A 106 -7.06 2.56 4.90
CA PRO A 106 -5.99 3.25 4.16
C PRO A 106 -5.92 2.84 2.68
N LEU A 107 -6.10 1.56 2.36
CA LEU A 107 -6.12 1.07 0.98
C LEU A 107 -7.23 1.74 0.16
N TYR A 108 -8.44 1.81 0.70
CA TYR A 108 -9.56 2.46 0.01
C TYR A 108 -9.34 3.95 -0.18
N VAL A 109 -8.74 4.63 0.81
CA VAL A 109 -8.35 6.03 0.64
C VAL A 109 -7.35 6.18 -0.52
N SER A 110 -6.35 5.31 -0.59
CA SER A 110 -5.31 5.36 -1.63
C SER A 110 -5.82 4.98 -3.02
N LEU A 111 -6.79 4.04 -3.10
CA LEU A 111 -7.31 3.55 -4.38
C LEU A 111 -8.49 4.36 -4.93
N PHE A 112 -9.38 4.86 -4.06
CA PHE A 112 -10.67 5.38 -4.51
C PHE A 112 -10.79 6.90 -4.46
N LEU A 113 -9.94 7.57 -3.69
CA LEU A 113 -10.06 9.01 -3.49
C LEU A 113 -9.07 9.85 -4.32
N ASN A 114 -8.37 9.23 -5.25
CA ASN A 114 -7.48 9.91 -6.18
C ASN A 114 -7.28 9.08 -7.46
N THR A 115 -6.69 9.68 -8.49
CA THR A 115 -6.40 9.04 -9.78
C THR A 115 -4.91 8.65 -9.92
N ALA A 116 -4.13 8.78 -8.87
CA ALA A 116 -2.72 8.44 -8.86
C ALA A 116 -2.52 6.91 -8.91
N PRO A 117 -1.41 6.42 -9.45
CA PRO A 117 -1.08 5.02 -9.38
C PRO A 117 -0.84 4.56 -7.94
N PHE A 118 -1.17 3.31 -7.66
CA PHE A 118 -0.93 2.65 -6.39
C PHE A 118 0.04 1.48 -6.58
N MET A 119 1.10 1.43 -5.77
CA MET A 119 2.05 0.35 -5.75
C MET A 119 1.64 -0.68 -4.68
N ILE A 120 1.46 -1.92 -5.09
CA ILE A 120 1.27 -3.05 -4.19
C ILE A 120 2.65 -3.67 -3.95
N TYR A 121 3.08 -3.69 -2.70
CA TYR A 121 4.31 -4.38 -2.33
C TYR A 121 4.04 -5.88 -2.16
N PHE A 122 4.92 -6.73 -2.69
CA PHE A 122 4.71 -8.18 -2.71
C PHE A 122 4.39 -8.73 -1.31
N GLY A 123 3.31 -9.51 -1.18
CA GLY A 123 2.82 -10.05 0.08
C GLY A 123 1.82 -9.14 0.82
N GLU A 124 1.70 -7.86 0.45
CA GLU A 124 0.69 -6.95 1.01
C GLU A 124 -0.73 -7.50 0.78
N GLU A 125 -0.97 -8.07 -0.39
CA GLU A 125 -2.24 -8.65 -0.81
C GLU A 125 -2.66 -9.91 -0.03
N VAL A 126 -1.78 -10.48 0.76
CA VAL A 126 -2.07 -11.62 1.65
C VAL A 126 -1.87 -11.28 3.12
N GLY A 127 -1.57 -10.01 3.43
CA GLY A 127 -1.39 -9.55 4.80
C GLY A 127 -0.11 -10.05 5.45
N GLU A 128 1.00 -10.08 4.70
CA GLU A 128 2.33 -10.41 5.23
C GLU A 128 2.69 -9.55 6.45
N LYS A 129 3.19 -10.17 7.51
CA LYS A 129 3.47 -9.51 8.81
C LYS A 129 4.94 -9.13 9.03
N GLY A 130 5.80 -9.46 8.08
CA GLY A 130 7.25 -9.36 8.26
C GLY A 130 7.82 -10.56 9.01
N MET A 131 9.09 -10.79 8.85
CA MET A 131 9.81 -11.91 9.48
C MET A 131 10.54 -11.48 10.75
N ASP A 132 10.90 -12.45 11.58
CA ASP A 132 11.38 -12.18 12.93
C ASP A 132 12.73 -11.48 13.01
N GLU A 133 13.62 -11.60 12.04
CA GLU A 133 14.97 -11.01 12.10
C GLU A 133 15.36 -10.26 10.81
N GLU A 134 14.37 -9.84 10.04
CA GLU A 134 14.54 -9.30 8.69
C GLU A 134 14.61 -7.77 8.62
N GLY A 135 14.37 -7.08 9.72
CA GLY A 135 14.42 -5.63 9.77
C GLY A 135 15.84 -5.05 9.84
N PHE A 136 15.95 -3.75 9.75
CA PHE A 136 17.22 -3.03 9.87
C PHE A 136 17.88 -3.17 11.26
N SER A 137 17.10 -3.52 12.26
CA SER A 137 17.53 -3.69 13.66
C SER A 137 17.07 -5.02 14.25
N GLY A 138 16.93 -6.07 13.44
CA GLY A 138 16.33 -7.34 13.82
C GLY A 138 14.81 -7.33 13.58
N ARG A 139 14.03 -7.85 14.51
CA ARG A 139 12.57 -7.90 14.39
C ARG A 139 11.94 -6.51 14.49
N ASP A 140 11.55 -5.95 13.38
CA ASP A 140 10.93 -4.62 13.29
C ASP A 140 9.73 -4.55 12.32
N GLY A 141 9.21 -5.67 11.88
CA GLY A 141 8.03 -5.75 11.00
C GLY A 141 8.30 -5.55 9.51
N ARG A 142 9.57 -5.58 9.10
CA ARG A 142 9.96 -5.54 7.70
C ARG A 142 10.12 -6.94 7.12
N THR A 143 10.14 -7.04 5.81
CA THR A 143 10.49 -8.26 5.08
C THR A 143 11.75 -8.00 4.27
N THR A 144 12.68 -8.97 4.27
CA THR A 144 13.90 -8.90 3.46
C THR A 144 13.60 -8.67 1.99
N ILE A 145 14.51 -7.95 1.32
CA ILE A 145 14.51 -7.82 -0.13
C ILE A 145 15.41 -8.87 -0.82
N PHE A 146 16.10 -9.70 -0.06
CA PHE A 146 17.11 -10.64 -0.59
C PHE A 146 16.59 -12.06 -0.73
N ASP A 147 15.80 -12.54 0.22
CA ASP A 147 15.30 -13.92 0.27
C ASP A 147 13.78 -14.02 0.52
N TRP A 148 13.03 -13.10 -0.09
CA TRP A 148 11.56 -13.07 -0.06
C TRP A 148 10.89 -14.41 -0.45
N TRP A 149 11.58 -15.26 -1.21
CA TRP A 149 11.11 -16.60 -1.58
C TRP A 149 11.04 -17.57 -0.39
N SER A 150 11.63 -17.26 0.75
CA SER A 150 11.53 -18.05 1.99
C SER A 150 10.35 -17.64 2.86
N VAL A 151 9.65 -16.56 2.52
CA VAL A 151 8.51 -16.04 3.27
C VAL A 151 7.28 -16.92 3.07
N ASP A 152 6.77 -17.50 4.15
CA ASP A 152 5.72 -18.53 4.11
C ASP A 152 4.43 -18.08 3.40
N SER A 153 3.96 -16.86 3.63
CA SER A 153 2.76 -16.32 2.98
C SER A 153 2.94 -16.20 1.47
N ILE A 154 4.14 -15.81 1.02
CA ILE A 154 4.49 -15.69 -0.40
C ILE A 154 4.62 -17.07 -1.05
N ILE A 155 5.17 -18.05 -0.34
CA ILE A 155 5.22 -19.43 -0.81
C ILE A 155 3.80 -19.99 -1.01
N ARG A 156 2.88 -19.71 -0.09
CA ARG A 156 1.47 -20.11 -0.22
C ARG A 156 0.76 -19.38 -1.36
N LEU A 157 0.96 -18.08 -1.48
CA LEU A 157 0.44 -17.29 -2.60
C LEU A 157 0.90 -17.84 -3.96
N ARG A 158 2.20 -18.16 -4.08
CA ARG A 158 2.76 -18.76 -5.29
C ARG A 158 2.04 -20.04 -5.68
N LYS A 159 1.77 -20.96 -4.75
CA LYS A 159 1.02 -22.21 -5.02
C LYS A 159 -0.36 -21.94 -5.58
N VAL A 160 -1.08 -20.99 -5.00
CA VAL A 160 -2.41 -20.56 -5.46
C VAL A 160 -2.37 -19.94 -6.87
N ILE A 161 -1.30 -19.22 -7.19
CA ILE A 161 -1.08 -18.69 -8.55
C ILE A 161 -0.79 -19.81 -9.53
N GLU A 162 0.11 -20.74 -9.19
CA GLU A 162 0.50 -21.87 -10.04
C GLU A 162 -0.69 -22.82 -10.33
N SER A 163 -1.58 -23.06 -9.35
CA SER A 163 -2.79 -23.87 -9.54
C SER A 163 -3.88 -23.14 -10.34
N GLY A 164 -3.84 -21.82 -10.38
CA GLY A 164 -4.88 -20.98 -10.97
C GLY A 164 -6.08 -20.71 -10.07
N ALA A 165 -6.07 -21.17 -8.82
CA ALA A 165 -7.16 -21.00 -7.87
C ALA A 165 -7.45 -19.53 -7.54
N TYR A 166 -6.45 -18.65 -7.65
CA TYR A 166 -6.62 -17.20 -7.44
C TYR A 166 -7.76 -16.60 -8.27
N ARG A 167 -8.10 -17.19 -9.43
CA ARG A 167 -9.17 -16.71 -10.30
C ARG A 167 -10.57 -16.87 -9.73
N THR A 168 -10.71 -17.77 -8.76
CA THR A 168 -12.02 -18.03 -8.14
C THR A 168 -12.49 -16.91 -7.23
N LEU A 169 -11.53 -16.18 -6.64
CA LEU A 169 -11.75 -15.21 -5.57
C LEU A 169 -12.66 -15.79 -4.46
N ASN A 170 -12.46 -17.06 -4.16
CA ASN A 170 -13.22 -17.78 -3.15
C ASN A 170 -12.26 -18.27 -2.06
N PRO A 171 -12.37 -17.77 -0.81
CA PRO A 171 -11.49 -18.16 0.28
C PRO A 171 -11.45 -19.68 0.52
N ASP A 172 -12.57 -20.39 0.34
CA ASP A 172 -12.62 -21.84 0.53
C ASP A 172 -11.80 -22.61 -0.51
N GLU A 173 -11.72 -22.12 -1.74
CA GLU A 173 -10.87 -22.71 -2.78
C GLU A 173 -9.40 -22.38 -2.53
N LEU A 174 -9.08 -21.16 -2.17
CA LEU A 174 -7.71 -20.72 -1.88
C LEU A 174 -7.08 -21.48 -0.70
N THR A 175 -7.89 -21.79 0.33
CA THR A 175 -7.40 -22.57 1.46
C THR A 175 -7.10 -24.03 1.10
N LYS A 176 -7.76 -24.62 0.11
CA LYS A 176 -7.42 -25.97 -0.37
C LYS A 176 -6.02 -26.03 -0.99
N ASP A 177 -5.56 -24.93 -1.57
CA ASP A 177 -4.23 -24.79 -2.16
C ASP A 177 -3.15 -24.31 -1.17
N GLY A 178 -3.51 -24.20 0.10
CA GLY A 178 -2.58 -24.03 1.20
C GLY A 178 -2.51 -22.64 1.82
N MET A 179 -3.28 -21.66 1.35
CA MET A 179 -3.42 -20.39 2.08
C MET A 179 -4.07 -20.63 3.45
N THR A 180 -3.70 -19.84 4.43
CA THR A 180 -4.50 -19.73 5.65
C THR A 180 -5.84 -19.07 5.35
N ARG A 181 -6.82 -19.23 6.23
CA ARG A 181 -8.13 -18.59 6.06
C ARG A 181 -8.00 -17.06 6.04
N GLU A 182 -7.18 -16.52 6.93
CA GLU A 182 -6.91 -15.07 7.00
C GLU A 182 -6.32 -14.55 5.69
N GLU A 183 -5.26 -15.19 5.19
CA GLU A 183 -4.63 -14.81 3.91
C GLU A 183 -5.62 -14.86 2.74
N ALA A 184 -6.44 -15.90 2.65
CA ALA A 184 -7.41 -16.06 1.59
C ALA A 184 -8.50 -14.97 1.61
N GLU A 185 -9.00 -14.61 2.79
CA GLU A 185 -9.96 -13.52 2.96
C GLU A 185 -9.38 -12.16 2.62
N ILE A 186 -8.14 -11.88 3.06
CA ILE A 186 -7.42 -10.66 2.73
C ILE A 186 -7.19 -10.57 1.22
N PHE A 187 -6.69 -11.66 0.59
CA PHE A 187 -6.45 -11.70 -0.85
C PHE A 187 -7.70 -11.41 -1.66
N CYS A 188 -8.81 -12.07 -1.36
CA CYS A 188 -10.07 -11.87 -2.09
C CYS A 188 -10.55 -10.42 -1.98
N ARG A 189 -10.50 -9.85 -0.78
CA ARG A 189 -10.92 -8.47 -0.53
C ARG A 189 -9.99 -7.45 -1.20
N PHE A 190 -8.68 -7.72 -1.18
CA PHE A 190 -7.68 -6.88 -1.85
C PHE A 190 -7.90 -6.88 -3.36
N ALA A 191 -8.06 -8.06 -3.96
CA ALA A 191 -8.33 -8.22 -5.38
C ALA A 191 -9.64 -7.52 -5.80
N GLU A 192 -10.69 -7.58 -4.98
CA GLU A 192 -11.93 -6.86 -5.23
C GLU A 192 -11.73 -5.34 -5.23
N ALA A 193 -11.00 -4.80 -4.24
CA ALA A 193 -10.69 -3.37 -4.15
C ALA A 193 -9.93 -2.88 -5.38
N VAL A 194 -8.88 -3.59 -5.79
CA VAL A 194 -8.07 -3.26 -6.97
C VAL A 194 -8.91 -3.35 -8.25
N ARG A 195 -9.77 -4.38 -8.36
CA ARG A 195 -10.67 -4.53 -9.50
C ARG A 195 -11.65 -3.36 -9.60
N LEU A 196 -12.26 -2.95 -8.50
CA LEU A 196 -13.15 -1.80 -8.48
C LEU A 196 -12.41 -0.52 -8.89
N ALA A 197 -11.25 -0.25 -8.29
CA ALA A 197 -10.44 0.92 -8.64
C ALA A 197 -10.06 0.97 -10.12
N SER A 198 -9.81 -0.19 -10.75
CA SER A 198 -9.37 -0.28 -12.14
C SER A 198 -10.51 -0.30 -13.17
N SER A 199 -11.74 -0.68 -12.80
CA SER A 199 -12.84 -0.92 -13.73
C SER A 199 -14.05 -0.01 -13.54
N ASP A 200 -14.27 0.53 -12.35
CA ASP A 200 -15.43 1.35 -12.05
C ASP A 200 -15.23 2.79 -12.54
N SER A 201 -16.14 3.27 -13.39
CA SER A 201 -16.05 4.61 -13.98
C SER A 201 -16.26 5.71 -12.95
N ALA A 202 -17.10 5.50 -11.95
CA ALA A 202 -17.33 6.48 -10.89
C ALA A 202 -16.06 6.71 -10.06
N ILE A 203 -15.25 5.66 -9.85
CA ILE A 203 -13.97 5.77 -9.16
C ILE A 203 -12.91 6.41 -10.06
N LYS A 204 -12.82 5.98 -11.32
CA LYS A 204 -11.82 6.46 -12.28
C LYS A 204 -12.03 7.90 -12.73
N GLU A 205 -13.27 8.30 -12.91
CA GLU A 205 -13.64 9.55 -13.56
C GLU A 205 -14.27 10.54 -12.57
N GLY A 206 -14.64 10.08 -11.39
CA GLY A 206 -15.27 10.92 -10.36
C GLY A 206 -16.70 11.34 -10.70
N THR A 207 -17.40 10.52 -11.50
CA THR A 207 -18.76 10.83 -11.98
C THR A 207 -19.78 9.79 -11.56
#